data_125f2f761092092fa1a4202e89d189d7
#
_entry.id   125f2f761092092fa1a4202e89d189d7
#
_cell.length_a   1.000
_cell.length_b   1.000
_cell.length_c   1.000
_cell.angle_alpha   90.00
_cell.angle_beta   90.00
_cell.angle_gamma   90.00
#
_symmetry.space_group_name_H-M   'P 1'
#
loop_
_entity.id
_entity.type
_entity.pdbx_description
1 polymer ?
#
loop_
_entity_poly.entity_id
_entity_poly.type
_entity_poly.pdbx_seq_one_letter_code
_entity_poly.pdbx_strand_id
1 'polypeptide(L)'
;MPLQNSALAARPGNPHAGIGDKIRGALAVGKTRWGMLALVFFATTLNYIDRAALGVMQPILAKEMSWTAMDYANINFWFQVGYAIGFVLQGRLIDRVGVKRVFFCAVLLWSLATGAHGLATSAVGFMVCRFVLGLTEAANYPACVKTTRLWFPAGERAVATGIFNAGTNVGAMMTPMLLPLILHVWGWQAAFLCMSALGGIWLVLWGLKYYNPEDHPTVKQS
;
A
#
# COMPACT_ATOMS: atom_id res chain seq x y z
N MET A 1 -24.80 -12.10 -68.86
CA MET A 1 -24.28 -11.24 -67.78
C MET A 1 -23.96 -12.07 -66.58
N PRO A 2 -22.73 -12.39 -66.27
CA PRO A 2 -22.39 -13.14 -65.08
C PRO A 2 -21.95 -12.20 -63.94
N LEU A 3 -22.54 -12.37 -62.80
CA LEU A 3 -22.19 -11.70 -61.56
C LEU A 3 -20.88 -12.27 -61.02
N GLN A 4 -19.85 -11.43 -61.00
CA GLN A 4 -18.58 -11.72 -60.33
C GLN A 4 -18.76 -11.64 -58.82
N ASN A 5 -18.78 -12.78 -58.15
CA ASN A 5 -18.58 -12.92 -56.73
C ASN A 5 -17.08 -12.88 -56.43
N SER A 6 -16.56 -11.69 -56.05
CA SER A 6 -15.23 -11.57 -55.50
C SER A 6 -15.29 -11.92 -54.00
N ALA A 7 -15.15 -13.22 -53.71
CA ALA A 7 -14.82 -13.68 -52.38
C ALA A 7 -13.42 -13.20 -52.02
N LEU A 8 -13.32 -12.16 -51.20
CA LEU A 8 -12.07 -11.79 -50.50
C LEU A 8 -11.71 -12.94 -49.57
N ALA A 9 -10.78 -13.78 -50.06
CA ALA A 9 -10.17 -14.83 -49.25
C ALA A 9 -9.43 -14.17 -48.07
N ALA A 10 -9.98 -14.37 -46.87
CA ALA A 10 -9.26 -14.07 -45.65
C ALA A 10 -7.93 -14.83 -45.66
N ARG A 11 -6.81 -14.11 -45.64
CA ARG A 11 -5.47 -14.73 -45.50
C ARG A 11 -5.44 -15.48 -44.17
N PRO A 12 -5.09 -16.74 -44.13
CA PRO A 12 -4.91 -17.46 -42.86
C PRO A 12 -3.80 -16.77 -42.07
N GLY A 13 -4.16 -16.21 -40.89
CA GLY A 13 -3.20 -15.59 -39.99
C GLY A 13 -2.13 -16.62 -39.62
N ASN A 14 -0.88 -16.19 -39.67
CA ASN A 14 0.27 -17.02 -39.31
C ASN A 14 0.09 -17.57 -37.86
N PRO A 15 -0.11 -18.88 -37.67
CA PRO A 15 -0.38 -19.46 -36.35
C PRO A 15 0.79 -19.27 -35.35
N HIS A 16 2.00 -18.92 -35.85
CA HIS A 16 3.19 -18.66 -35.02
C HIS A 16 3.32 -17.19 -34.56
N ALA A 17 2.62 -16.23 -35.20
CA ALA A 17 2.64 -14.83 -34.77
C ALA A 17 2.00 -14.64 -33.38
N GLY A 18 0.92 -15.35 -33.08
CA GLY A 18 0.22 -15.24 -31.80
C GLY A 18 0.95 -15.90 -30.60
N ILE A 19 1.86 -16.86 -30.84
CA ILE A 19 2.61 -17.54 -29.77
C ILE A 19 3.76 -16.66 -29.28
N GLY A 20 4.49 -16.03 -30.21
CA GLY A 20 5.58 -15.12 -29.86
C GLY A 20 5.09 -13.90 -29.07
N ASP A 21 3.94 -13.34 -29.44
CA ASP A 21 3.35 -12.20 -28.76
C ASP A 21 2.75 -12.58 -27.39
N LYS A 22 2.15 -13.76 -27.27
CA LYS A 22 1.72 -14.32 -25.98
C LYS A 22 2.91 -14.59 -25.04
N ILE A 23 4.03 -15.10 -25.56
CA ILE A 23 5.24 -15.33 -24.75
C ILE A 23 5.87 -14.00 -24.33
N ARG A 24 5.95 -13.01 -25.24
CA ARG A 24 6.45 -11.66 -24.90
C ARG A 24 5.54 -10.95 -23.89
N GLY A 25 4.22 -11.04 -24.04
CA GLY A 25 3.25 -10.55 -23.07
C GLY A 25 3.40 -11.21 -21.71
N ALA A 26 3.51 -12.53 -21.67
CA ALA A 26 3.74 -13.30 -20.44
C ALA A 26 5.07 -12.96 -19.76
N LEU A 27 6.15 -12.72 -20.53
CA LEU A 27 7.46 -12.32 -20.00
C LEU A 27 7.47 -10.85 -19.50
N ALA A 28 6.76 -9.95 -20.19
CA ALA A 28 6.62 -8.56 -19.77
C ALA A 28 5.77 -8.46 -18.48
N VAL A 29 4.67 -9.19 -18.40
CA VAL A 29 3.87 -9.36 -17.18
C VAL A 29 4.71 -10.02 -16.07
N GLY A 30 5.62 -10.93 -16.42
CA GLY A 30 6.53 -11.60 -15.50
C GLY A 30 7.43 -10.65 -14.70
N LYS A 31 8.00 -9.63 -15.33
CA LYS A 31 8.82 -8.62 -14.65
C LYS A 31 7.97 -7.58 -13.90
N THR A 32 6.87 -7.13 -14.48
CA THR A 32 6.00 -6.11 -13.91
C THR A 32 5.34 -6.58 -12.61
N ARG A 33 4.94 -7.87 -12.51
CA ARG A 33 4.32 -8.42 -11.29
C ARG A 33 5.22 -8.30 -10.05
N TRP A 34 6.55 -8.48 -10.22
CA TRP A 34 7.50 -8.31 -9.11
C TRP A 34 7.64 -6.85 -8.68
N GLY A 35 7.51 -5.91 -9.64
CA GLY A 35 7.43 -4.48 -9.33
C GLY A 35 6.18 -4.13 -8.52
N MET A 36 5.00 -4.74 -8.86
CA MET A 36 3.79 -4.58 -8.07
C MET A 36 3.94 -5.18 -6.66
N LEU A 37 4.59 -6.34 -6.56
CA LEU A 37 4.88 -6.96 -5.27
C LEU A 37 5.81 -6.10 -4.41
N ALA A 38 6.85 -5.51 -5.01
CA ALA A 38 7.74 -4.59 -4.31
C ALA A 38 7.00 -3.35 -3.78
N LEU A 39 6.05 -2.79 -4.55
CA LEU A 39 5.23 -1.66 -4.10
C LEU A 39 4.36 -2.02 -2.89
N VAL A 40 3.69 -3.17 -2.90
CA VAL A 40 2.86 -3.58 -1.76
C VAL A 40 3.71 -4.04 -0.56
N PHE A 41 4.89 -4.62 -0.78
CA PHE A 41 5.87 -4.88 0.28
C PHE A 41 6.30 -3.58 0.96
N PHE A 42 6.65 -2.56 0.18
CA PHE A 42 7.07 -1.26 0.71
C PHE A 42 5.92 -0.56 1.47
N ALA A 43 4.69 -0.60 0.95
CA ALA A 43 3.52 -0.09 1.66
C ALA A 43 3.33 -0.78 3.01
N THR A 44 3.47 -2.12 3.05
CA THR A 44 3.36 -2.90 4.29
C THR A 44 4.47 -2.55 5.28
N THR A 45 5.69 -2.34 4.79
CA THR A 45 6.82 -1.89 5.61
C THR A 45 6.53 -0.53 6.24
N LEU A 46 6.07 0.47 5.47
CA LEU A 46 5.69 1.79 5.98
C LEU A 46 4.57 1.70 7.01
N ASN A 47 3.52 0.92 6.71
CA ASN A 47 2.39 0.70 7.61
C ASN A 47 2.84 0.21 9.00
N TYR A 48 3.82 -0.69 9.05
CA TYR A 48 4.34 -1.21 10.32
C TYR A 48 5.35 -0.28 11.00
N ILE A 49 6.06 0.55 10.24
CA ILE A 49 6.86 1.65 10.80
C ILE A 49 5.95 2.62 11.55
N ASP A 50 4.86 3.08 10.94
CA ASP A 50 3.90 4.01 11.54
C ASP A 50 3.27 3.44 12.83
N ARG A 51 2.95 2.15 12.84
CA ARG A 51 2.41 1.46 14.03
C ARG A 51 3.41 1.37 15.17
N ALA A 52 4.63 0.96 14.86
CA ALA A 52 5.67 0.76 15.87
C ALA A 52 6.22 2.08 16.43
N ALA A 53 6.14 3.16 15.64
CA ALA A 53 6.72 4.46 15.97
C ALA A 53 6.21 5.03 17.29
N LEU A 54 4.90 4.97 17.55
CA LEU A 54 4.34 5.50 18.81
C LEU A 54 4.90 4.76 20.02
N GLY A 55 5.09 3.44 19.94
CA GLY A 55 5.67 2.65 21.03
C GLY A 55 7.10 3.06 21.35
N VAL A 56 7.91 3.33 20.32
CA VAL A 56 9.29 3.81 20.47
C VAL A 56 9.32 5.23 21.04
N MET A 57 8.41 6.10 20.62
CA MET A 57 8.35 7.50 21.08
C MET A 57 7.61 7.67 22.41
N GLN A 58 6.88 6.66 22.89
CA GLN A 58 6.04 6.73 24.10
C GLN A 58 6.76 7.33 25.31
N PRO A 59 8.00 6.94 25.68
CA PRO A 59 8.66 7.50 26.86
C PRO A 59 8.93 9.00 26.75
N ILE A 60 9.24 9.48 25.53
CA ILE A 60 9.51 10.90 25.24
C ILE A 60 8.20 11.69 25.31
N LEU A 61 7.18 11.22 24.59
CA LEU A 61 5.87 11.86 24.51
C LEU A 61 5.15 11.89 25.87
N ALA A 62 5.22 10.80 26.64
CA ALA A 62 4.65 10.75 27.97
C ALA A 62 5.27 11.77 28.92
N LYS A 63 6.60 11.97 28.84
CA LYS A 63 7.30 12.98 29.64
C LYS A 63 6.95 14.40 29.20
N GLU A 64 6.98 14.67 27.90
CA GLU A 64 6.77 16.02 27.34
C GLU A 64 5.32 16.50 27.48
N MET A 65 4.36 15.59 27.28
CA MET A 65 2.92 15.89 27.32
C MET A 65 2.25 15.49 28.65
N SER A 66 3.03 15.02 29.62
CA SER A 66 2.52 14.53 30.91
C SER A 66 1.43 13.45 30.78
N TRP A 67 1.61 12.52 29.84
CA TRP A 67 0.67 11.42 29.62
C TRP A 67 0.70 10.42 30.76
N THR A 68 -0.50 10.00 31.15
CA THR A 68 -0.67 8.82 32.02
C THR A 68 -0.61 7.52 31.19
N ALA A 69 -0.47 6.40 31.87
CA ALA A 69 -0.59 5.09 31.22
C ALA A 69 -1.97 4.89 30.58
N MET A 70 -3.01 5.52 31.15
CA MET A 70 -4.37 5.48 30.60
C MET A 70 -4.49 6.27 29.30
N ASP A 71 -3.84 7.44 29.19
CA ASP A 71 -3.82 8.22 27.96
C ASP A 71 -3.19 7.43 26.81
N TYR A 72 -2.04 6.80 27.06
CA TYR A 72 -1.39 5.94 26.09
C TYR A 72 -2.25 4.73 25.68
N ALA A 73 -2.92 4.10 26.64
CA ALA A 73 -3.85 3.00 26.38
C ALA A 73 -5.02 3.47 25.50
N ASN A 74 -5.60 4.62 25.81
CA ASN A 74 -6.70 5.21 25.04
C ASN A 74 -6.28 5.59 23.61
N ILE A 75 -5.08 6.14 23.42
CA ILE A 75 -4.54 6.47 22.10
C ILE A 75 -4.44 5.19 21.23
N ASN A 76 -3.94 4.08 21.80
CA ASN A 76 -3.88 2.80 21.10
C ASN A 76 -5.28 2.19 20.88
N PHE A 77 -6.18 2.31 21.84
CA PHE A 77 -7.55 1.82 21.75
C PHE A 77 -8.29 2.47 20.55
N TRP A 78 -8.21 3.79 20.40
CA TRP A 78 -8.85 4.49 19.28
C TRP A 78 -8.26 4.12 17.94
N PHE A 79 -6.96 3.81 17.87
CA PHE A 79 -6.37 3.23 16.67
C PHE A 79 -7.02 1.89 16.31
N GLN A 80 -7.19 0.99 17.28
CA GLN A 80 -7.80 -0.32 17.05
C GLN A 80 -9.27 -0.23 16.64
N VAL A 81 -10.02 0.70 17.23
CA VAL A 81 -11.41 0.97 16.85
C VAL A 81 -11.48 1.46 15.39
N GLY A 82 -10.66 2.44 15.03
CA GLY A 82 -10.54 2.92 13.66
C GLY A 82 -10.16 1.80 12.68
N TYR A 83 -9.19 0.98 13.06
CA TYR A 83 -8.72 -0.14 12.24
C TYR A 83 -9.80 -1.19 12.01
N ALA A 84 -10.54 -1.56 13.05
CA ALA A 84 -11.63 -2.54 12.95
C ALA A 84 -12.75 -2.05 11.99
N ILE A 85 -13.16 -0.80 12.13
CA ILE A 85 -14.15 -0.17 11.24
C ILE A 85 -13.59 -0.10 9.81
N GLY A 86 -12.35 0.38 9.68
CA GLY A 86 -11.67 0.54 8.40
C GLY A 86 -11.54 -0.79 7.65
N PHE A 87 -11.21 -1.87 8.33
CA PHE A 87 -11.01 -3.18 7.71
C PHE A 87 -12.26 -3.66 6.96
N VAL A 88 -13.44 -3.48 7.55
CA VAL A 88 -14.73 -3.84 6.92
C VAL A 88 -15.07 -2.91 5.76
N LEU A 89 -14.84 -1.61 5.91
CA LEU A 89 -15.17 -0.62 4.90
C LEU A 89 -14.24 -0.68 3.71
N GLN A 90 -12.93 -0.73 3.94
CA GLN A 90 -11.90 -0.69 2.90
C GLN A 90 -11.93 -1.93 2.00
N GLY A 91 -12.21 -3.11 2.56
CA GLY A 91 -12.37 -4.34 1.76
C GLY A 91 -13.48 -4.19 0.72
N ARG A 92 -14.67 -3.73 1.16
CA ARG A 92 -15.81 -3.48 0.24
C ARG A 92 -15.51 -2.38 -0.78
N LEU A 93 -14.81 -1.32 -0.36
CA LEU A 93 -14.47 -0.20 -1.23
C LEU A 93 -13.48 -0.63 -2.31
N ILE A 94 -12.46 -1.42 -1.96
CA ILE A 94 -11.50 -2.00 -2.90
C ILE A 94 -12.19 -2.89 -3.94
N ASP A 95 -13.21 -3.65 -3.53
CA ASP A 95 -13.94 -4.52 -4.47
C ASP A 95 -14.82 -3.73 -5.45
N ARG A 96 -15.38 -2.60 -5.02
CA ARG A 96 -16.28 -1.78 -5.85
C ARG A 96 -15.55 -0.77 -6.73
N VAL A 97 -14.56 -0.09 -6.21
CA VAL A 97 -13.88 1.06 -6.86
C VAL A 97 -12.55 0.64 -7.50
N GLY A 98 -11.96 -0.47 -7.04
CA GLY A 98 -10.67 -0.98 -7.49
C GLY A 98 -9.50 -0.59 -6.60
N VAL A 99 -8.46 -1.43 -6.63
CA VAL A 99 -7.27 -1.31 -5.76
C VAL A 99 -6.54 0.00 -5.98
N LYS A 100 -6.28 0.38 -7.24
CA LYS A 100 -5.42 1.54 -7.57
C LYS A 100 -5.86 2.81 -6.87
N ARG A 101 -7.16 3.15 -6.98
CA ARG A 101 -7.73 4.39 -6.46
C ARG A 101 -7.89 4.34 -4.95
N VAL A 102 -8.47 3.25 -4.44
CA VAL A 102 -8.76 3.14 -3.00
C VAL A 102 -7.48 3.11 -2.19
N PHE A 103 -6.48 2.34 -2.62
CA PHE A 103 -5.23 2.25 -1.89
C PHE A 103 -4.43 3.55 -1.97
N PHE A 104 -4.46 4.26 -3.11
CA PHE A 104 -3.88 5.59 -3.22
C PHE A 104 -4.50 6.57 -2.20
N CYS A 105 -5.84 6.66 -2.15
CA CYS A 105 -6.54 7.54 -1.21
C CYS A 105 -6.28 7.14 0.25
N ALA A 106 -6.26 5.83 0.53
CA ALA A 106 -5.98 5.34 1.87
C ALA A 106 -4.56 5.72 2.33
N VAL A 107 -3.54 5.50 1.49
CA VAL A 107 -2.15 5.89 1.82
C VAL A 107 -2.00 7.40 1.95
N LEU A 108 -2.67 8.18 1.11
CA LEU A 108 -2.69 9.65 1.24
C LEU A 108 -3.23 10.08 2.60
N LEU A 109 -4.40 9.57 2.97
CA LEU A 109 -5.04 9.92 4.23
C LEU A 109 -4.24 9.44 5.44
N TRP A 110 -3.66 8.22 5.38
CA TRP A 110 -2.84 7.76 6.49
C TRP A 110 -1.55 8.58 6.62
N SER A 111 -0.89 8.94 5.49
CA SER A 111 0.32 9.76 5.52
C SER A 111 0.04 11.15 6.10
N LEU A 112 -1.10 11.75 5.75
CA LEU A 112 -1.56 13.00 6.35
C LEU A 112 -1.84 12.84 7.85
N ALA A 113 -2.50 11.73 8.25
CA ALA A 113 -2.75 11.44 9.66
C ALA A 113 -1.45 11.21 10.44
N THR A 114 -0.46 10.52 9.85
CA THR A 114 0.89 10.36 10.43
C THR A 114 1.54 11.73 10.63
N GLY A 115 1.56 12.58 9.62
CA GLY A 115 2.11 13.94 9.71
C GLY A 115 1.38 14.80 10.73
N ALA A 116 0.06 14.67 10.86
CA ALA A 116 -0.76 15.41 11.82
C ALA A 116 -0.39 15.10 13.30
N HIS A 117 0.15 13.90 13.59
CA HIS A 117 0.68 13.64 14.93
C HIS A 117 1.79 14.63 15.32
N GLY A 118 2.63 15.07 14.37
CA GLY A 118 3.67 16.06 14.62
C GLY A 118 3.15 17.44 15.02
N LEU A 119 1.87 17.71 14.79
CA LEU A 119 1.18 18.96 15.16
C LEU A 119 0.28 18.81 16.40
N ALA A 120 0.08 17.59 16.88
CA ALA A 120 -0.79 17.31 18.01
C ALA A 120 -0.11 17.72 19.33
N THR A 121 -0.81 18.49 20.15
CA THR A 121 -0.31 19.03 21.44
C THR A 121 -1.01 18.43 22.67
N SER A 122 -1.90 17.44 22.44
CA SER A 122 -2.67 16.82 23.52
C SER A 122 -2.93 15.34 23.26
N ALA A 123 -3.21 14.58 24.32
CA ALA A 123 -3.61 13.17 24.22
C ALA A 123 -4.83 12.98 23.31
N VAL A 124 -5.83 13.88 23.40
CA VAL A 124 -7.02 13.84 22.54
C VAL A 124 -6.66 14.05 21.07
N GLY A 125 -5.75 14.98 20.76
CA GLY A 125 -5.24 15.17 19.41
C GLY A 125 -4.60 13.89 18.86
N PHE A 126 -3.79 13.22 19.66
CA PHE A 126 -3.21 11.91 19.29
C PHE A 126 -4.28 10.82 19.12
N MET A 127 -5.31 10.76 19.96
CA MET A 127 -6.42 9.81 19.80
C MET A 127 -7.14 10.02 18.48
N VAL A 128 -7.43 11.25 18.08
CA VAL A 128 -8.08 11.57 16.80
C VAL A 128 -7.18 11.18 15.63
N CYS A 129 -5.90 11.57 15.66
CA CYS A 129 -4.94 11.19 14.61
C CYS A 129 -4.81 9.67 14.50
N ARG A 130 -4.75 8.95 15.62
CA ARG A 130 -4.68 7.48 15.67
C ARG A 130 -5.93 6.79 15.16
N PHE A 131 -7.11 7.33 15.46
CA PHE A 131 -8.36 6.81 14.91
C PHE A 131 -8.39 6.92 13.38
N VAL A 132 -8.07 8.10 12.83
CA VAL A 132 -8.00 8.32 11.38
C VAL A 132 -6.92 7.43 10.75
N LEU A 133 -5.75 7.33 11.39
CA LEU A 133 -4.66 6.47 10.94
C LEU A 133 -5.13 5.01 10.87
N GLY A 134 -5.72 4.48 11.93
CA GLY A 134 -6.24 3.11 11.97
C GLY A 134 -7.28 2.86 10.88
N LEU A 135 -8.24 3.78 10.70
CA LEU A 135 -9.29 3.69 9.69
C LEU A 135 -8.74 3.57 8.27
N THR A 136 -7.67 4.28 7.98
CA THR A 136 -7.08 4.35 6.64
C THR A 136 -6.02 3.28 6.41
N GLU A 137 -5.19 2.96 7.39
CA GLU A 137 -4.21 1.88 7.34
C GLU A 137 -4.81 0.48 7.15
N ALA A 138 -6.04 0.30 7.58
CA ALA A 138 -6.78 -0.95 7.41
C ALA A 138 -6.95 -1.37 5.94
N ALA A 139 -6.78 -0.44 4.98
CA ALA A 139 -6.78 -0.74 3.55
C ALA A 139 -5.57 -1.57 3.10
N ASN A 140 -4.45 -1.54 3.84
CA ASN A 140 -3.19 -2.14 3.41
C ASN A 140 -3.34 -3.64 3.10
N TYR A 141 -3.81 -4.42 4.06
CA TYR A 141 -3.90 -5.87 3.88
C TYR A 141 -4.83 -6.31 2.73
N PRO A 142 -6.11 -5.85 2.64
CA PRO A 142 -6.97 -6.20 1.53
C PRO A 142 -6.47 -5.70 0.17
N ALA A 143 -5.80 -4.55 0.11
CA ALA A 143 -5.18 -4.05 -1.12
C ALA A 143 -4.01 -4.94 -1.57
N CYS A 144 -3.13 -5.36 -0.66
CA CYS A 144 -2.02 -6.27 -0.94
C CYS A 144 -2.51 -7.63 -1.43
N VAL A 145 -3.50 -8.22 -0.74
CA VAL A 145 -4.11 -9.51 -1.14
C VAL A 145 -4.77 -9.40 -2.52
N LYS A 146 -5.52 -8.31 -2.78
CA LYS A 146 -6.16 -8.09 -4.09
C LYS A 146 -5.12 -7.91 -5.19
N THR A 147 -4.08 -7.12 -4.96
CA THR A 147 -2.95 -6.94 -5.90
C THR A 147 -2.27 -8.26 -6.21
N THR A 148 -1.98 -9.07 -5.19
CA THR A 148 -1.39 -10.40 -5.36
C THR A 148 -2.28 -11.32 -6.21
N ARG A 149 -3.59 -11.31 -5.97
CA ARG A 149 -4.55 -12.10 -6.75
C ARG A 149 -4.62 -11.69 -8.22
N LEU A 150 -4.49 -10.40 -8.50
CA LEU A 150 -4.55 -9.83 -9.85
C LEU A 150 -3.28 -10.13 -10.66
N TRP A 151 -2.11 -10.10 -10.01
CA TRP A 151 -0.82 -10.18 -10.70
C TRP A 151 -0.16 -11.56 -10.66
N PHE A 152 -0.55 -12.45 -9.74
CA PHE A 152 0.10 -13.75 -9.58
C PHE A 152 -0.87 -14.92 -9.86
N PRO A 153 -0.41 -15.96 -10.59
CA PRO A 153 -1.17 -17.19 -10.79
C PRO A 153 -1.39 -17.92 -9.46
N ALA A 154 -2.41 -18.77 -9.40
CA ALA A 154 -2.84 -19.44 -8.17
C ALA A 154 -1.68 -20.15 -7.42
N GLY A 155 -0.80 -20.82 -8.15
CA GLY A 155 0.34 -21.57 -7.57
C GLY A 155 1.42 -20.68 -6.93
N GLU A 156 1.51 -19.39 -7.28
CA GLU A 156 2.55 -18.48 -6.77
C GLU A 156 2.00 -17.49 -5.71
N ARG A 157 0.68 -17.44 -5.51
CA ARG A 157 0.04 -16.47 -4.59
C ARG A 157 0.49 -16.61 -3.14
N ALA A 158 0.73 -17.84 -2.68
CA ALA A 158 1.22 -18.08 -1.32
C ALA A 158 2.59 -17.45 -1.10
N VAL A 159 3.52 -17.63 -2.06
CA VAL A 159 4.86 -17.04 -1.99
C VAL A 159 4.78 -15.51 -2.04
N ALA A 160 4.02 -14.95 -2.98
CA ALA A 160 3.84 -13.50 -3.09
C ALA A 160 3.23 -12.90 -1.81
N THR A 161 2.26 -13.60 -1.20
CA THR A 161 1.66 -13.20 0.08
C THR A 161 2.70 -13.25 1.22
N GLY A 162 3.52 -14.27 1.27
CA GLY A 162 4.63 -14.37 2.23
C GLY A 162 5.62 -13.22 2.10
N ILE A 163 5.96 -12.84 0.86
CA ILE A 163 6.90 -11.75 0.59
C ILE A 163 6.34 -10.41 1.06
N PHE A 164 5.11 -10.02 0.69
CA PHE A 164 4.61 -8.73 1.16
C PHE A 164 4.38 -8.72 2.68
N ASN A 165 3.98 -9.84 3.27
CA ASN A 165 3.86 -9.95 4.73
C ASN A 165 5.21 -9.84 5.46
N ALA A 166 6.33 -10.26 4.84
CA ALA A 166 7.66 -10.05 5.42
C ALA A 166 7.96 -8.55 5.63
N GLY A 167 7.31 -7.64 4.88
CA GLY A 167 7.36 -6.21 5.10
C GLY A 167 6.94 -5.80 6.52
N THR A 168 6.04 -6.56 7.17
CA THR A 168 5.63 -6.31 8.56
C THR A 168 6.81 -6.41 9.52
N ASN A 169 7.59 -7.48 9.38
CA ASN A 169 8.77 -7.73 10.21
C ASN A 169 9.88 -6.71 9.91
N VAL A 170 10.10 -6.40 8.63
CA VAL A 170 11.07 -5.38 8.22
C VAL A 170 10.71 -4.03 8.84
N GLY A 171 9.46 -3.59 8.74
CA GLY A 171 9.00 -2.34 9.36
C GLY A 171 9.16 -2.33 10.88
N ALA A 172 8.73 -3.40 11.54
CA ALA A 172 8.85 -3.54 12.99
C ALA A 172 10.30 -3.53 13.49
N MET A 173 11.24 -4.13 12.72
CA MET A 173 12.66 -4.14 13.06
C MET A 173 13.35 -2.81 12.75
N MET A 174 13.02 -2.17 11.63
CA MET A 174 13.66 -0.90 11.23
C MET A 174 13.28 0.25 12.16
N THR A 175 12.06 0.26 12.68
CA THR A 175 11.57 1.36 13.52
C THR A 175 12.45 1.60 14.76
N PRO A 176 12.72 0.64 15.64
CA PRO A 176 13.56 0.86 16.83
C PRO A 176 15.03 1.11 16.48
N MET A 177 15.48 0.78 15.26
CA MET A 177 16.86 1.04 14.81
C MET A 177 17.02 2.47 14.26
N LEU A 178 16.08 2.94 13.45
CA LEU A 178 16.19 4.21 12.73
C LEU A 178 15.55 5.38 13.46
N LEU A 179 14.43 5.14 14.12
CA LEU A 179 13.66 6.20 14.75
C LEU A 179 14.43 6.93 15.86
N PRO A 180 15.19 6.27 16.76
CA PRO A 180 16.00 6.97 17.76
C PRO A 180 17.01 7.94 17.19
N LEU A 181 17.57 7.66 16.01
CA LEU A 181 18.50 8.56 15.32
C LEU A 181 17.81 9.86 14.90
N ILE A 182 16.60 9.76 14.35
CA ILE A 182 15.79 10.91 13.96
C ILE A 182 15.37 11.71 15.19
N LEU A 183 14.94 11.00 16.25
CA LEU A 183 14.51 11.60 17.52
C LEU A 183 15.63 12.41 18.18
N HIS A 184 16.87 11.90 18.14
CA HIS A 184 18.03 12.56 18.75
C HIS A 184 18.40 13.86 18.05
N VAL A 185 18.28 13.92 16.72
CA VAL A 185 18.71 15.07 15.92
C VAL A 185 17.61 16.09 15.69
N TRP A 186 16.39 15.64 15.41
CA TRP A 186 15.30 16.50 14.93
C TRP A 186 14.03 16.48 15.79
N GLY A 187 14.00 15.65 16.83
CA GLY A 187 12.84 15.50 17.71
C GLY A 187 11.71 14.65 17.12
N TRP A 188 10.69 14.45 17.94
CA TRP A 188 9.58 13.55 17.62
C TRP A 188 8.64 14.11 16.54
N GLN A 189 8.45 15.44 16.48
CA GLN A 189 7.64 16.09 15.45
C GLN A 189 8.20 15.81 14.05
N ALA A 190 9.53 15.99 13.91
CA ALA A 190 10.21 15.71 12.65
C ALA A 190 10.15 14.21 12.28
N ALA A 191 10.17 13.32 13.26
CA ALA A 191 10.01 11.88 13.03
C ALA A 191 8.67 11.56 12.34
N PHE A 192 7.55 12.13 12.82
CA PHE A 192 6.25 11.96 12.16
C PHE A 192 6.21 12.58 10.77
N LEU A 193 6.83 13.73 10.57
CA LEU A 193 6.92 14.37 9.24
C LEU A 193 7.76 13.54 8.27
N CYS A 194 8.88 12.96 8.71
CA CYS A 194 9.69 12.07 7.89
C CYS A 194 8.90 10.81 7.45
N MET A 195 8.16 10.19 8.37
CA MET A 195 7.32 9.04 8.05
C MET A 195 6.21 9.42 7.05
N SER A 196 5.55 10.55 7.26
CA SER A 196 4.57 11.11 6.33
C SER A 196 5.17 11.35 4.93
N ALA A 197 6.39 11.90 4.85
CA ALA A 197 7.11 12.13 3.60
C ALA A 197 7.43 10.83 2.86
N LEU A 198 7.80 9.75 3.58
CA LEU A 198 8.00 8.42 2.99
C LEU A 198 6.71 7.89 2.37
N GLY A 199 5.57 8.10 3.01
CA GLY A 199 4.26 7.81 2.44
C GLY A 199 3.99 8.62 1.16
N GLY A 200 4.36 9.89 1.13
CA GLY A 200 4.32 10.75 -0.06
C GLY A 200 5.15 10.21 -1.23
N ILE A 201 6.38 9.76 -0.95
CA ILE A 201 7.24 9.11 -1.96
C ILE A 201 6.56 7.85 -2.51
N TRP A 202 6.00 7.03 -1.63
CA TRP A 202 5.28 5.83 -2.06
C TRP A 202 4.07 6.16 -2.94
N LEU A 203 3.30 7.22 -2.63
CA LEU A 203 2.17 7.68 -3.44
C LEU A 203 2.59 8.03 -4.87
N VAL A 204 3.72 8.73 -5.03
CA VAL A 204 4.27 9.03 -6.36
C VAL A 204 4.63 7.75 -7.10
N LEU A 205 5.32 6.81 -6.45
CA LEU A 205 5.69 5.53 -7.05
C LEU A 205 4.46 4.70 -7.43
N TRP A 206 3.43 4.65 -6.57
CA TRP A 206 2.18 3.94 -6.84
C TRP A 206 1.42 4.58 -8.01
N GLY A 207 1.27 5.89 -8.01
CA GLY A 207 0.58 6.63 -9.06
C GLY A 207 1.19 6.41 -10.45
N LEU A 208 2.53 6.42 -10.51
CA LEU A 208 3.29 6.29 -11.75
C LEU A 208 3.45 4.84 -12.24
N LYS A 209 3.61 3.89 -11.32
CA LYS A 209 4.01 2.51 -11.67
C LYS A 209 2.90 1.48 -11.54
N TYR A 210 1.85 1.75 -10.75
CA TYR A 210 0.78 0.77 -10.60
C TYR A 210 -0.21 0.83 -11.76
N TYR A 211 -0.42 -0.30 -12.38
CA TYR A 211 -1.46 -0.53 -13.39
C TYR A 211 -2.35 -1.69 -12.95
N ASN A 212 -3.63 -1.64 -13.31
CA ASN A 212 -4.42 -2.87 -13.31
C ASN A 212 -3.94 -3.74 -14.48
N PRO A 213 -3.95 -5.08 -14.37
CA PRO A 213 -3.51 -5.96 -15.48
C PRO A 213 -4.21 -5.65 -16.80
N GLU A 214 -5.49 -5.27 -16.75
CA GLU A 214 -6.33 -4.91 -17.91
C GLU A 214 -5.88 -3.59 -18.58
N ASP A 215 -5.24 -2.71 -17.85
CA ASP A 215 -4.77 -1.40 -18.30
C ASP A 215 -3.31 -1.39 -18.72
N HIS A 216 -2.62 -2.54 -18.60
CA HIS A 216 -1.20 -2.62 -18.91
C HIS A 216 -0.97 -2.41 -20.42
N PRO A 217 -0.03 -1.52 -20.85
CA PRO A 217 0.19 -1.19 -22.26
C PRO A 217 0.41 -2.39 -23.16
N THR A 218 1.04 -3.46 -22.68
CA THR A 218 1.30 -4.70 -23.43
C THR A 218 0.05 -5.56 -23.64
N VAL A 219 -0.96 -5.44 -22.76
CA VAL A 219 -2.23 -6.19 -22.87
C VAL A 219 -3.21 -5.46 -23.80
N LYS A 220 -3.15 -4.12 -23.84
CA LYS A 220 -3.98 -3.31 -24.75
C LYS A 220 -3.56 -3.39 -26.24
N GLN A 221 -2.34 -3.89 -26.52
CA GLN A 221 -1.80 -4.02 -27.89
C GLN A 221 -1.97 -5.44 -28.46
N SER A 222 -2.48 -6.39 -27.70
CA SER A 222 -2.79 -7.76 -28.13
C SER A 222 -4.30 -7.97 -28.28
#